data_dc3e31bf0e75620b89eb1cf184592151
#
_entry.id   dc3e31bf0e75620b89eb1cf184592151
#
_cell.length_a   1.000
_cell.length_b   1.000
_cell.length_c   1.000
_cell.angle_alpha   90.00
_cell.angle_beta   90.00
_cell.angle_gamma   90.00
#
_symmetry.space_group_name_H-M   'P 1'
#
loop_
_entity.id
_entity.type
_entity.pdbx_description
1 polymer ?
#
loop_
_entity_poly.entity_id
_entity_poly.type
_entity_poly.pdbx_seq_one_letter_code
_entity_poly.pdbx_strand_id
1 'polypeptide(L)'
;VTSTDLSTCFKAYDVRGVVGQDLTEDAVRAIGAAFVDVLDLNGDDVLIGRDMRPSSEPFSLAFADGVASRGGRPVMLGLISTDELYFACGRFSSAGVTFTASHNPASYNGIKMARPGAVPVSADTGLFDIRDLAAQYLENGLPEPVRNPAEPQIHDVLADYAAYLRELVDLSTIRPLKVVVDAGNGMGGLTTPAVLGHELLPALPLEIVPLYFDLDGTFPNHPANPLEPANLEDLRRAVVEHEADLGLAFDGDADRCFVVDERGTAVTPSAITALVAA
;
A
#
# COMPACT_ATOMS: atom_id res chain seq x y z
N VAL A 1 -5.55 -9.78 30.34
CA VAL A 1 -4.99 -9.44 29.02
C VAL A 1 -5.13 -10.67 28.15
N THR A 2 -6.07 -10.66 27.21
CA THR A 2 -6.18 -11.76 26.21
C THR A 2 -4.95 -11.66 25.33
N SER A 3 -4.11 -12.69 25.35
CA SER A 3 -2.99 -12.83 24.43
C SER A 3 -3.53 -12.74 23.00
N THR A 4 -3.07 -11.75 22.23
CA THR A 4 -3.42 -11.65 20.81
C THR A 4 -2.74 -12.80 20.08
N ASP A 5 -3.53 -13.73 19.56
CA ASP A 5 -2.99 -14.85 18.76
C ASP A 5 -2.64 -14.33 17.36
N LEU A 6 -1.36 -14.04 17.15
CA LEU A 6 -0.86 -13.55 15.86
C LEU A 6 -0.98 -14.58 14.73
N SER A 7 -1.18 -15.86 15.04
CA SER A 7 -1.30 -16.91 14.02
C SER A 7 -2.51 -16.69 13.10
N THR A 8 -3.55 -16.02 13.60
CA THR A 8 -4.78 -15.73 12.85
C THR A 8 -4.61 -14.64 11.80
N CYS A 9 -3.71 -13.67 12.02
CA CYS A 9 -3.51 -12.53 11.14
C CYS A 9 -2.30 -12.66 10.20
N PHE A 10 -1.31 -13.50 10.49
CA PHE A 10 -0.20 -13.76 9.57
C PHE A 10 -0.61 -14.74 8.47
N LYS A 11 -0.58 -14.28 7.20
CA LYS A 11 -0.88 -15.09 6.01
C LYS A 11 0.41 -15.53 5.32
N ALA A 12 0.31 -16.07 4.11
CA ALA A 12 1.51 -16.53 3.38
C ALA A 12 2.44 -15.39 2.92
N TYR A 13 1.88 -14.18 2.67
CA TYR A 13 2.61 -13.07 2.06
C TYR A 13 2.46 -11.74 2.78
N ASP A 14 1.57 -11.64 3.75
CA ASP A 14 1.28 -10.41 4.47
C ASP A 14 0.66 -10.69 5.85
N VAL A 15 0.43 -9.62 6.60
CA VAL A 15 -0.35 -9.64 7.83
C VAL A 15 -1.70 -9.00 7.54
N ARG A 16 -2.81 -9.63 7.95
CA ARG A 16 -4.17 -9.09 7.86
C ARG A 16 -5.03 -9.52 9.03
N GLY A 17 -5.72 -8.55 9.61
CA GLY A 17 -6.61 -8.82 10.73
C GLY A 17 -7.63 -7.72 10.96
N VAL A 18 -8.61 -8.02 11.79
CA VAL A 18 -9.62 -7.06 12.26
C VAL A 18 -8.98 -6.15 13.30
N VAL A 19 -9.11 -4.84 13.10
CA VAL A 19 -8.56 -3.81 13.98
C VAL A 19 -9.16 -3.92 15.39
N GLY A 20 -8.30 -3.92 16.40
CA GLY A 20 -8.69 -4.04 17.82
C GLY A 20 -9.03 -5.46 18.28
N GLN A 21 -9.04 -6.44 17.36
CA GLN A 21 -9.21 -7.86 17.69
C GLN A 21 -7.93 -8.64 17.38
N ASP A 22 -7.58 -8.74 16.10
CA ASP A 22 -6.40 -9.47 15.62
C ASP A 22 -5.15 -8.58 15.59
N LEU A 23 -5.33 -7.28 15.29
CA LEU A 23 -4.28 -6.28 15.23
C LEU A 23 -4.56 -5.13 16.20
N THR A 24 -3.64 -4.92 17.13
CA THR A 24 -3.62 -3.82 18.10
C THR A 24 -2.31 -3.05 17.98
N GLU A 25 -2.24 -1.83 18.51
CA GLU A 25 -0.98 -1.06 18.52
C GLU A 25 0.14 -1.79 19.25
N ASP A 26 -0.16 -2.50 20.34
CA ASP A 26 0.85 -3.29 21.06
C ASP A 26 1.36 -4.46 20.21
N ALA A 27 0.46 -5.15 19.48
CA ALA A 27 0.86 -6.20 18.56
C ALA A 27 1.73 -5.64 17.42
N VAL A 28 1.33 -4.50 16.85
CA VAL A 28 2.07 -3.84 15.77
C VAL A 28 3.45 -3.36 16.24
N ARG A 29 3.55 -2.81 17.47
CA ARG A 29 4.85 -2.44 18.07
C ARG A 29 5.75 -3.66 18.25
N ALA A 30 5.22 -4.78 18.74
CA ALA A 30 5.97 -6.03 18.86
C ALA A 30 6.43 -6.57 17.50
N ILE A 31 5.58 -6.46 16.46
CA ILE A 31 5.94 -6.82 15.08
C ILE A 31 7.06 -5.92 14.55
N GLY A 32 7.03 -4.61 14.83
CA GLY A 32 8.08 -3.68 14.44
C GLY A 32 9.44 -4.00 15.08
N ALA A 33 9.43 -4.35 16.37
CA ALA A 33 10.63 -4.81 17.07
C ALA A 33 11.17 -6.13 16.47
N ALA A 34 10.29 -7.11 16.28
CA ALA A 34 10.64 -8.41 15.70
C ALA A 34 11.14 -8.29 14.24
N PHE A 35 10.59 -7.34 13.46
CA PHE A 35 11.03 -7.05 12.10
C PHE A 35 12.51 -6.64 12.05
N VAL A 36 12.95 -5.77 12.97
CA VAL A 36 14.37 -5.37 13.06
C VAL A 36 15.25 -6.54 13.47
N ASP A 37 14.85 -7.30 14.50
CA ASP A 37 15.70 -8.37 15.04
C ASP A 37 15.80 -9.56 14.08
N VAL A 38 14.71 -9.95 13.41
CA VAL A 38 14.71 -11.07 12.44
C VAL A 38 15.46 -10.74 11.16
N LEU A 39 15.34 -9.48 10.69
CA LEU A 39 15.98 -9.07 9.44
C LEU A 39 17.37 -8.44 9.64
N ASP A 40 17.87 -8.36 10.90
CA ASP A 40 19.17 -7.79 11.27
C ASP A 40 19.34 -6.31 10.80
N LEU A 41 18.33 -5.48 11.11
CA LEU A 41 18.24 -4.09 10.65
C LEU A 41 18.71 -3.06 11.71
N ASN A 42 19.47 -3.49 12.71
CA ASN A 42 20.01 -2.57 13.70
C ASN A 42 21.01 -1.59 13.03
N GLY A 43 20.71 -0.30 13.14
CA GLY A 43 21.50 0.76 12.49
C GLY A 43 21.08 1.09 11.07
N ASP A 44 20.11 0.36 10.50
CA ASP A 44 19.61 0.59 9.13
C ASP A 44 18.33 1.42 9.12
N ASP A 45 18.07 2.08 7.98
CA ASP A 45 16.81 2.76 7.72
C ASP A 45 15.70 1.75 7.44
N VAL A 46 14.54 1.95 8.09
CA VAL A 46 13.33 1.16 7.87
C VAL A 46 12.23 2.10 7.36
N LEU A 47 11.81 1.87 6.12
CA LEU A 47 10.81 2.67 5.44
C LEU A 47 9.41 2.27 5.93
N ILE A 48 8.58 3.25 6.33
CA ILE A 48 7.27 2.99 6.92
C ILE A 48 6.23 3.86 6.22
N GLY A 49 5.40 3.23 5.40
CA GLY A 49 4.30 3.88 4.71
C GLY A 49 2.94 3.42 5.21
N ARG A 50 1.89 4.06 4.75
CA ARG A 50 0.51 3.73 5.11
C ARG A 50 -0.49 4.11 4.04
N ASP A 51 -1.63 3.42 4.02
CA ASP A 51 -2.80 3.83 3.27
C ASP A 51 -3.67 4.84 4.07
N MET A 52 -4.84 5.18 3.52
CA MET A 52 -5.78 6.17 4.05
C MET A 52 -6.68 5.63 5.17
N ARG A 53 -6.57 4.37 5.60
CA ARG A 53 -7.41 3.82 6.67
C ARG A 53 -7.16 4.54 7.99
N PRO A 54 -8.20 4.82 8.81
CA PRO A 54 -8.04 5.53 10.09
C PRO A 54 -7.07 4.84 11.06
N SER A 55 -6.95 3.51 10.98
CA SER A 55 -6.03 2.72 11.83
C SER A 55 -4.59 2.68 11.30
N SER A 56 -4.34 3.07 10.04
CA SER A 56 -3.01 2.95 9.44
C SER A 56 -2.00 3.92 10.06
N GLU A 57 -2.42 5.13 10.40
CA GLU A 57 -1.54 6.11 11.06
C GLU A 57 -1.10 5.67 12.46
N PRO A 58 -1.98 5.37 13.43
CA PRO A 58 -1.54 4.89 14.73
C PRO A 58 -0.73 3.59 14.66
N PHE A 59 -1.05 2.70 13.72
CA PHE A 59 -0.26 1.49 13.52
C PHE A 59 1.14 1.78 12.98
N SER A 60 1.28 2.69 12.01
CA SER A 60 2.59 3.08 11.49
C SER A 60 3.49 3.69 12.58
N LEU A 61 2.92 4.49 13.47
CA LEU A 61 3.64 5.07 14.62
C LEU A 61 4.04 3.98 15.65
N ALA A 62 3.14 3.06 15.98
CA ALA A 62 3.44 1.97 16.90
C ALA A 62 4.55 1.05 16.34
N PHE A 63 4.54 0.78 15.04
CA PHE A 63 5.59 0.03 14.37
C PHE A 63 6.94 0.78 14.42
N ALA A 64 6.93 2.07 14.14
CA ALA A 64 8.13 2.92 14.22
C ALA A 64 8.75 2.91 15.63
N ASP A 65 7.92 2.96 16.69
CA ASP A 65 8.37 2.81 18.07
C ASP A 65 9.07 1.45 18.28
N GLY A 66 8.48 0.38 17.75
CA GLY A 66 9.06 -0.97 17.80
C GLY A 66 10.42 -1.01 17.11
N VAL A 67 10.51 -0.49 15.89
CA VAL A 67 11.74 -0.38 15.09
C VAL A 67 12.82 0.39 15.85
N ALA A 68 12.51 1.59 16.35
CA ALA A 68 13.44 2.44 17.06
C ALA A 68 13.94 1.78 18.35
N SER A 69 13.07 1.04 19.07
CA SER A 69 13.43 0.33 20.30
C SER A 69 14.53 -0.71 20.09
N ARG A 70 14.63 -1.27 18.88
CA ARG A 70 15.65 -2.28 18.50
C ARG A 70 16.82 -1.69 17.72
N GLY A 71 16.91 -0.36 17.61
CA GLY A 71 18.01 0.35 16.99
C GLY A 71 17.90 0.53 15.49
N GLY A 72 16.80 0.14 14.85
CA GLY A 72 16.47 0.56 13.49
C GLY A 72 16.16 2.05 13.43
N ARG A 73 16.32 2.69 12.28
CA ARG A 73 16.01 4.11 12.07
C ARG A 73 14.70 4.23 11.27
N PRO A 74 13.57 4.61 11.92
CA PRO A 74 12.30 4.77 11.23
C PRO A 74 12.34 5.92 10.22
N VAL A 75 11.91 5.68 8.98
CA VAL A 75 11.73 6.69 7.93
C VAL A 75 10.26 6.64 7.49
N MET A 76 9.49 7.64 7.92
CA MET A 76 8.06 7.73 7.64
C MET A 76 7.83 8.26 6.22
N LEU A 77 7.23 7.47 5.37
CA LEU A 77 6.88 7.84 3.99
C LEU A 77 5.50 8.53 3.90
N GLY A 78 4.71 8.47 4.98
CA GLY A 78 3.36 9.02 4.99
C GLY A 78 2.37 8.16 4.21
N LEU A 79 1.45 8.82 3.51
CA LEU A 79 0.47 8.17 2.63
C LEU A 79 1.16 7.70 1.34
N ILE A 80 1.14 6.40 1.10
CA ILE A 80 1.70 5.78 -0.10
C ILE A 80 0.82 4.63 -0.60
N SER A 81 0.91 4.32 -1.89
CA SER A 81 0.43 3.06 -2.44
C SER A 81 1.39 1.90 -2.09
N THR A 82 0.94 0.67 -2.29
CA THR A 82 1.81 -0.50 -2.12
C THR A 82 2.99 -0.46 -3.11
N ASP A 83 2.78 -0.01 -4.33
CA ASP A 83 3.83 0.09 -5.35
C ASP A 83 4.88 1.14 -4.99
N GLU A 84 4.49 2.24 -4.33
CA GLU A 84 5.44 3.24 -3.81
C GLU A 84 6.35 2.65 -2.72
N LEU A 85 5.85 1.73 -1.88
CA LEU A 85 6.72 1.01 -0.95
C LEU A 85 7.80 0.21 -1.69
N TYR A 86 7.40 -0.59 -2.68
CA TYR A 86 8.36 -1.40 -3.45
C TYR A 86 9.35 -0.52 -4.20
N PHE A 87 8.87 0.57 -4.81
CA PHE A 87 9.75 1.58 -5.43
C PHE A 87 10.77 2.11 -4.43
N ALA A 88 10.33 2.56 -3.25
CA ALA A 88 11.22 3.12 -2.22
C ALA A 88 12.23 2.08 -1.70
N CYS A 89 11.79 0.84 -1.42
CA CYS A 89 12.69 -0.24 -0.99
C CYS A 89 13.74 -0.59 -2.04
N GLY A 90 13.38 -0.54 -3.32
CA GLY A 90 14.32 -0.71 -4.43
C GLY A 90 15.27 0.47 -4.58
N ARG A 91 14.74 1.69 -4.57
CA ARG A 91 15.48 2.94 -4.80
C ARG A 91 16.51 3.23 -3.71
N PHE A 92 16.14 3.03 -2.43
CA PHE A 92 16.99 3.32 -1.29
C PHE A 92 17.75 2.09 -0.75
N SER A 93 17.51 0.91 -1.33
CA SER A 93 18.09 -0.35 -0.85
C SER A 93 17.83 -0.58 0.65
N SER A 94 16.65 -0.20 1.12
CA SER A 94 16.23 -0.30 2.52
C SER A 94 15.05 -1.26 2.66
N ALA A 95 14.94 -1.92 3.81
CA ALA A 95 13.74 -2.67 4.16
C ALA A 95 12.59 -1.72 4.48
N GLY A 96 11.37 -2.18 4.29
CA GLY A 96 10.22 -1.32 4.60
C GLY A 96 8.90 -2.06 4.72
N VAL A 97 7.91 -1.32 5.20
CA VAL A 97 6.54 -1.82 5.38
C VAL A 97 5.52 -0.78 4.92
N THR A 98 4.34 -1.24 4.52
CA THR A 98 3.16 -0.38 4.36
C THR A 98 1.98 -0.97 5.10
N PHE A 99 1.24 -0.07 5.79
CA PHE A 99 0.01 -0.42 6.50
C PHE A 99 -1.16 -0.31 5.54
N THR A 100 -1.73 -1.44 5.20
CA THR A 100 -2.88 -1.55 4.29
C THR A 100 -3.56 -2.91 4.45
N ALA A 101 -4.84 -2.96 4.18
CA ALA A 101 -5.56 -4.22 3.97
C ALA A 101 -6.09 -4.34 2.54
N SER A 102 -5.54 -3.54 1.60
CA SER A 102 -5.89 -3.57 0.18
C SER A 102 -7.41 -3.46 -0.04
N HIS A 103 -8.06 -4.45 -0.61
CA HIS A 103 -9.49 -4.49 -0.90
C HIS A 103 -10.38 -4.95 0.26
N ASN A 104 -9.82 -5.27 1.42
CA ASN A 104 -10.61 -5.70 2.58
C ASN A 104 -11.49 -4.56 3.12
N PRO A 105 -12.61 -4.88 3.81
CA PRO A 105 -13.47 -3.89 4.45
C PRO A 105 -12.75 -2.92 5.39
N ALA A 106 -13.37 -1.78 5.68
CA ALA A 106 -12.82 -0.72 6.53
C ALA A 106 -12.39 -1.17 7.94
N SER A 107 -13.00 -2.23 8.47
CA SER A 107 -12.66 -2.81 9.79
C SER A 107 -11.34 -3.58 9.82
N TYR A 108 -10.74 -3.84 8.65
CA TYR A 108 -9.47 -4.55 8.54
C TYR A 108 -8.30 -3.59 8.38
N ASN A 109 -7.13 -4.05 8.83
CA ASN A 109 -5.84 -3.49 8.44
C ASN A 109 -4.83 -4.64 8.26
N GLY A 110 -3.63 -4.31 7.82
CA GLY A 110 -2.57 -5.28 7.60
C GLY A 110 -1.22 -4.63 7.42
N ILE A 111 -0.20 -5.45 7.19
CA ILE A 111 1.17 -5.03 6.97
C ILE A 111 1.74 -5.82 5.79
N LYS A 112 2.11 -5.13 4.73
CA LYS A 112 2.96 -5.69 3.68
C LYS A 112 4.39 -5.29 3.98
N MET A 113 5.33 -6.22 3.79
CA MET A 113 6.73 -6.06 4.18
C MET A 113 7.65 -6.37 3.00
N ALA A 114 8.73 -5.61 2.87
CA ALA A 114 9.76 -5.81 1.87
C ALA A 114 11.16 -5.71 2.47
N ARG A 115 12.08 -6.51 1.95
CA ARG A 115 13.52 -6.39 2.17
C ARG A 115 14.14 -5.36 1.22
N PRO A 116 15.40 -4.95 1.44
CA PRO A 116 16.14 -4.15 0.47
C PRO A 116 16.04 -4.73 -0.95
N GLY A 117 15.95 -3.86 -1.95
CA GLY A 117 15.82 -4.26 -3.35
C GLY A 117 14.40 -4.72 -3.74
N ALA A 118 13.39 -4.29 -3.00
CA ALA A 118 11.97 -4.59 -3.26
C ALA A 118 11.61 -6.10 -3.20
N VAL A 119 12.33 -6.88 -2.41
CA VAL A 119 12.07 -8.32 -2.25
C VAL A 119 10.99 -8.53 -1.19
N PRO A 120 9.82 -9.10 -1.53
CA PRO A 120 8.76 -9.33 -0.55
C PRO A 120 9.21 -10.23 0.61
N VAL A 121 8.74 -9.91 1.83
CA VAL A 121 8.85 -10.82 2.98
C VAL A 121 7.63 -11.74 2.97
N SER A 122 7.87 -13.04 2.87
CA SER A 122 6.85 -14.10 2.81
C SER A 122 7.10 -15.16 3.88
N ALA A 123 6.22 -16.15 3.96
CA ALA A 123 6.37 -17.29 4.85
C ALA A 123 7.76 -17.93 4.75
N ASP A 124 8.30 -18.04 3.52
CA ASP A 124 9.59 -18.68 3.24
C ASP A 124 10.80 -17.75 3.46
N THR A 125 10.56 -16.46 3.68
CA THR A 125 11.62 -15.44 3.76
C THR A 125 11.62 -14.65 5.07
N GLY A 126 11.01 -15.19 6.14
CA GLY A 126 11.09 -14.65 7.48
C GLY A 126 9.79 -14.11 8.08
N LEU A 127 8.67 -14.11 7.34
CA LEU A 127 7.40 -13.60 7.86
C LEU A 127 6.93 -14.34 9.10
N PHE A 128 7.07 -15.67 9.11
CA PHE A 128 6.69 -16.48 10.27
C PHE A 128 7.69 -16.38 11.42
N ASP A 129 8.98 -16.13 11.14
CA ASP A 129 9.96 -15.86 12.19
C ASP A 129 9.64 -14.53 12.90
N ILE A 130 9.22 -13.51 12.14
CA ILE A 130 8.73 -12.22 12.69
C ILE A 130 7.50 -12.45 13.56
N ARG A 131 6.52 -13.25 13.11
CA ARG A 131 5.33 -13.60 13.89
C ARG A 131 5.70 -14.23 15.22
N ASP A 132 6.55 -15.27 15.17
CA ASP A 132 6.88 -16.09 16.34
C ASP A 132 7.67 -15.27 17.35
N LEU A 133 8.58 -14.40 16.90
CA LEU A 133 9.30 -13.51 17.79
C LEU A 133 8.40 -12.39 18.35
N ALA A 134 7.50 -11.82 17.55
CA ALA A 134 6.54 -10.83 18.02
C ALA A 134 5.58 -11.42 19.06
N ALA A 135 5.14 -12.67 18.89
CA ALA A 135 4.34 -13.37 19.89
C ALA A 135 5.10 -13.56 21.22
N GLN A 136 6.39 -13.89 21.16
CA GLN A 136 7.23 -13.98 22.36
C GLN A 136 7.37 -12.61 23.06
N TYR A 137 7.48 -11.52 22.29
CA TYR A 137 7.54 -10.17 22.85
C TYR A 137 6.23 -9.73 23.50
N LEU A 138 5.10 -10.13 22.95
CA LEU A 138 3.79 -9.90 23.58
C LEU A 138 3.62 -10.68 24.88
N GLU A 139 4.11 -11.90 24.95
CA GLU A 139 4.00 -12.75 26.14
C GLU A 139 4.97 -12.33 27.25
N ASN A 140 6.22 -12.04 26.90
CA ASN A 140 7.30 -11.85 27.88
C ASN A 140 7.70 -10.38 28.09
N GLY A 141 7.13 -9.47 27.29
CA GLY A 141 7.55 -8.07 27.18
C GLY A 141 8.65 -7.86 26.12
N LEU A 142 8.68 -6.66 25.55
CA LEU A 142 9.75 -6.24 24.66
C LEU A 142 11.09 -6.23 25.42
N PRO A 143 12.20 -6.58 24.76
CA PRO A 143 13.53 -6.36 25.34
C PRO A 143 13.76 -4.88 25.67
N GLU A 144 14.67 -4.61 26.62
CA GLU A 144 15.05 -3.23 26.97
C GLU A 144 15.43 -2.46 25.69
N PRO A 145 14.88 -1.26 25.46
CA PRO A 145 15.19 -0.45 24.30
C PRO A 145 16.68 -0.08 24.25
N VAL A 146 17.20 0.15 23.05
CA VAL A 146 18.52 0.73 22.88
C VAL A 146 18.62 2.07 23.61
N ARG A 147 19.83 2.45 24.06
CA ARG A 147 20.03 3.60 24.94
C ARG A 147 19.57 4.95 24.34
N ASN A 148 19.66 5.08 23.02
CA ASN A 148 19.26 6.29 22.29
C ASN A 148 18.47 5.84 21.04
N PRO A 149 17.18 5.56 21.14
CA PRO A 149 16.37 5.24 19.98
C PRO A 149 16.38 6.39 18.97
N ALA A 150 16.38 6.05 17.69
CA ALA A 150 16.31 7.06 16.63
C ALA A 150 14.93 7.72 16.57
N GLU A 151 14.90 9.03 16.43
CA GLU A 151 13.65 9.74 16.13
C GLU A 151 13.24 9.47 14.67
N PRO A 152 11.93 9.31 14.38
CA PRO A 152 11.43 9.11 13.04
C PRO A 152 11.79 10.29 12.12
N GLN A 153 12.32 9.97 10.93
CA GLN A 153 12.51 10.93 9.85
C GLN A 153 11.31 10.90 8.91
N ILE A 154 11.06 11.99 8.20
CA ILE A 154 9.98 12.07 7.20
C ILE A 154 10.63 12.15 5.82
N HIS A 155 10.15 11.36 4.88
CA HIS A 155 10.61 11.34 3.49
C HIS A 155 9.43 11.14 2.54
N ASP A 156 9.17 12.11 1.66
CA ASP A 156 8.14 12.01 0.62
C ASP A 156 8.75 11.39 -0.64
N VAL A 157 8.11 10.36 -1.18
CA VAL A 157 8.58 9.63 -2.36
C VAL A 157 7.68 9.79 -3.58
N LEU A 158 6.53 10.47 -3.44
CA LEU A 158 5.49 10.53 -4.47
C LEU A 158 6.01 11.12 -5.80
N ALA A 159 6.76 12.22 -5.73
CA ALA A 159 7.29 12.87 -6.93
C ALA A 159 8.33 12.00 -7.65
N ASP A 160 9.23 11.35 -6.89
CA ASP A 160 10.25 10.46 -7.46
C ASP A 160 9.61 9.20 -8.05
N TYR A 161 8.59 8.64 -7.39
CA TYR A 161 7.80 7.52 -7.90
C TYR A 161 7.08 7.87 -9.21
N ALA A 162 6.41 9.02 -9.24
CA ALA A 162 5.71 9.48 -10.45
C ALA A 162 6.68 9.67 -11.62
N ALA A 163 7.84 10.28 -11.38
CA ALA A 163 8.89 10.46 -12.39
C ALA A 163 9.41 9.10 -12.90
N TYR A 164 9.68 8.16 -11.98
CA TYR A 164 10.13 6.82 -12.33
C TYR A 164 9.15 6.08 -13.24
N LEU A 165 7.85 6.12 -12.94
CA LEU A 165 6.84 5.49 -13.79
C LEU A 165 6.76 6.11 -15.19
N ARG A 166 6.91 7.44 -15.28
CA ARG A 166 6.93 8.16 -16.56
C ARG A 166 8.18 7.85 -17.40
N GLU A 167 9.32 7.56 -16.75
CA GLU A 167 10.52 7.07 -17.43
C GLU A 167 10.37 5.61 -17.90
N LEU A 168 9.68 4.78 -17.11
CA LEU A 168 9.46 3.37 -17.45
C LEU A 168 8.55 3.20 -18.66
N VAL A 169 7.51 4.05 -18.77
CA VAL A 169 6.54 4.02 -19.88
C VAL A 169 6.32 5.43 -20.41
N ASP A 170 6.85 5.71 -21.61
CA ASP A 170 6.65 6.99 -22.28
C ASP A 170 5.24 7.09 -22.87
N LEU A 171 4.39 7.89 -22.22
CA LEU A 171 3.03 8.19 -22.67
C LEU A 171 2.95 9.55 -23.43
N SER A 172 4.07 10.24 -23.67
CA SER A 172 4.05 11.59 -24.27
C SER A 172 3.61 11.60 -25.75
N THR A 173 3.73 10.47 -26.43
CA THR A 173 3.46 10.31 -27.87
C THR A 173 2.15 9.58 -28.20
N ILE A 174 1.39 9.16 -27.19
CA ILE A 174 0.09 8.53 -27.43
C ILE A 174 -0.91 9.53 -28.01
N ARG A 175 -1.95 9.04 -28.71
CA ARG A 175 -3.05 9.90 -29.09
C ARG A 175 -3.76 10.45 -27.84
N PRO A 176 -4.43 11.61 -27.95
CA PRO A 176 -5.28 12.07 -26.85
C PRO A 176 -6.30 10.99 -26.44
N LEU A 177 -6.43 10.77 -25.13
CA LEU A 177 -7.37 9.84 -24.54
C LEU A 177 -8.16 10.51 -23.42
N LYS A 178 -9.46 10.20 -23.35
CA LYS A 178 -10.30 10.48 -22.19
C LYS A 178 -10.43 9.21 -21.36
N VAL A 179 -10.06 9.29 -20.09
CA VAL A 179 -9.99 8.14 -19.18
C VAL A 179 -10.80 8.43 -17.93
N VAL A 180 -11.80 7.60 -17.63
CA VAL A 180 -12.47 7.65 -16.32
C VAL A 180 -11.65 6.82 -15.36
N VAL A 181 -11.31 7.36 -14.21
CA VAL A 181 -10.56 6.64 -13.18
C VAL A 181 -11.37 6.58 -11.90
N ASP A 182 -11.61 5.37 -11.43
CA ASP A 182 -12.25 5.09 -10.16
C ASP A 182 -11.19 4.68 -9.14
N ALA A 183 -10.95 5.55 -8.17
CA ALA A 183 -10.00 5.31 -7.10
C ALA A 183 -10.62 4.59 -5.89
N GLY A 184 -11.94 4.40 -5.86
CA GLY A 184 -12.65 3.74 -4.76
C GLY A 184 -12.36 4.32 -3.38
N ASN A 185 -12.10 5.63 -3.28
CA ASN A 185 -11.63 6.33 -2.08
C ASN A 185 -10.27 5.80 -1.54
N GLY A 186 -9.54 5.03 -2.34
CA GLY A 186 -8.24 4.44 -2.05
C GLY A 186 -7.06 5.28 -2.53
N MET A 187 -5.87 4.68 -2.44
CA MET A 187 -4.59 5.35 -2.77
C MET A 187 -4.48 5.76 -4.25
N GLY A 188 -5.30 5.18 -5.15
CA GLY A 188 -5.44 5.64 -6.53
C GLY A 188 -5.82 7.13 -6.65
N GLY A 189 -6.52 7.69 -5.64
CA GLY A 189 -6.85 9.12 -5.58
C GLY A 189 -5.63 10.02 -5.36
N LEU A 190 -4.55 9.51 -4.76
CA LEU A 190 -3.27 10.20 -4.60
C LEU A 190 -2.34 9.96 -5.78
N THR A 191 -2.18 8.70 -6.19
CA THR A 191 -1.18 8.31 -7.18
C THR A 191 -1.57 8.69 -8.61
N THR A 192 -2.86 8.62 -8.97
CA THR A 192 -3.33 8.97 -10.33
C THR A 192 -3.02 10.42 -10.70
N PRO A 193 -3.35 11.45 -9.88
CA PRO A 193 -3.00 12.84 -10.19
C PRO A 193 -1.48 13.06 -10.27
N ALA A 194 -0.71 12.38 -9.44
CA ALA A 194 0.75 12.49 -9.43
C ALA A 194 1.38 11.90 -10.69
N VAL A 195 0.92 10.71 -11.11
CA VAL A 195 1.51 9.97 -12.24
C VAL A 195 0.91 10.41 -13.58
N LEU A 196 -0.40 10.51 -13.70
CA LEU A 196 -1.11 10.78 -14.95
C LEU A 196 -1.55 12.25 -15.10
N GLY A 197 -1.56 13.02 -14.02
CA GLY A 197 -1.90 14.44 -14.00
C GLY A 197 -0.74 15.34 -14.45
N HIS A 198 -0.85 16.62 -14.11
CA HIS A 198 0.10 17.66 -14.55
C HIS A 198 0.60 18.56 -13.40
N GLU A 199 0.30 18.20 -12.16
CA GLU A 199 0.72 19.00 -10.99
C GLU A 199 2.20 18.81 -10.65
N LEU A 200 2.70 17.56 -10.74
CA LEU A 200 4.09 17.21 -10.44
C LEU A 200 4.97 17.08 -11.69
N LEU A 201 4.38 16.70 -12.82
CA LEU A 201 5.08 16.37 -14.06
C LEU A 201 4.43 17.06 -15.27
N PRO A 202 5.12 17.18 -16.42
CA PRO A 202 4.52 17.72 -17.64
C PRO A 202 3.23 17.01 -18.03
N ALA A 203 2.26 17.76 -18.56
CA ALA A 203 0.98 17.22 -19.00
C ALA A 203 1.14 16.10 -20.03
N LEU A 204 0.35 15.04 -19.85
CA LEU A 204 0.15 13.99 -20.86
C LEU A 204 -1.05 14.34 -21.75
N PRO A 205 -1.18 13.72 -22.93
CA PRO A 205 -2.38 13.86 -23.76
C PRO A 205 -3.56 13.04 -23.18
N LEU A 206 -3.86 13.25 -21.90
CA LEU A 206 -4.90 12.56 -21.16
C LEU A 206 -5.88 13.57 -20.57
N GLU A 207 -7.18 13.30 -20.72
CA GLU A 207 -8.25 13.93 -19.97
C GLU A 207 -8.75 12.93 -18.93
N ILE A 208 -8.46 13.20 -17.65
CA ILE A 208 -8.87 12.30 -16.55
C ILE A 208 -10.22 12.78 -16.01
N VAL A 209 -11.19 11.88 -15.98
CA VAL A 209 -12.49 12.05 -15.29
C VAL A 209 -12.41 11.30 -13.98
N PRO A 210 -12.28 11.98 -12.83
CA PRO A 210 -12.08 11.31 -11.53
C PRO A 210 -13.39 10.82 -10.92
N LEU A 211 -13.39 9.60 -10.38
CA LEU A 211 -14.41 9.07 -9.48
C LEU A 211 -13.77 8.69 -8.14
N TYR A 212 -14.34 9.21 -7.05
CA TYR A 212 -14.00 8.83 -5.67
C TYR A 212 -12.51 9.01 -5.31
N PHE A 213 -11.92 10.15 -5.70
CA PHE A 213 -10.50 10.46 -5.45
C PHE A 213 -10.20 10.93 -4.02
N ASP A 214 -11.23 11.36 -3.26
CA ASP A 214 -11.05 11.70 -1.85
C ASP A 214 -10.61 10.46 -1.07
N LEU A 215 -9.49 10.55 -0.37
CA LEU A 215 -8.94 9.45 0.43
C LEU A 215 -9.80 9.23 1.67
N ASP A 216 -10.55 8.12 1.72
CA ASP A 216 -11.42 7.78 2.83
C ASP A 216 -11.47 6.27 3.07
N GLY A 217 -10.75 5.81 4.11
CA GLY A 217 -10.70 4.40 4.48
C GLY A 217 -12.00 3.81 5.02
N THR A 218 -13.08 4.60 5.08
CA THR A 218 -14.43 4.09 5.36
C THR A 218 -15.16 3.59 4.11
N PHE A 219 -14.64 3.94 2.90
CA PHE A 219 -15.18 3.55 1.60
C PHE A 219 -16.66 3.91 1.41
N PRO A 220 -17.04 5.22 1.49
CA PRO A 220 -18.42 5.63 1.54
C PRO A 220 -19.23 5.39 0.25
N ASN A 221 -18.57 5.21 -0.89
CA ASN A 221 -19.25 5.04 -2.18
C ASN A 221 -19.46 3.57 -2.53
N HIS A 222 -18.40 2.80 -2.58
CA HIS A 222 -18.41 1.34 -2.73
C HIS A 222 -17.13 0.73 -2.14
N PRO A 223 -17.12 -0.58 -1.81
CA PRO A 223 -15.89 -1.26 -1.41
C PRO A 223 -14.80 -1.13 -2.48
N ALA A 224 -13.57 -0.84 -2.08
CA ALA A 224 -12.44 -0.72 -3.00
C ALA A 224 -11.95 -2.10 -3.48
N ASN A 225 -12.87 -2.89 -4.03
CA ASN A 225 -12.64 -4.25 -4.55
C ASN A 225 -13.15 -4.38 -5.99
N PRO A 226 -12.33 -4.06 -6.99
CA PRO A 226 -12.71 -4.14 -8.40
C PRO A 226 -12.95 -5.57 -8.93
N LEU A 227 -12.65 -6.61 -8.13
CA LEU A 227 -12.99 -8.00 -8.47
C LEU A 227 -14.49 -8.25 -8.46
N GLU A 228 -15.24 -7.49 -7.65
CA GLU A 228 -16.68 -7.60 -7.55
C GLU A 228 -17.35 -6.74 -8.63
N PRO A 229 -18.11 -7.33 -9.58
CA PRO A 229 -18.70 -6.58 -10.68
C PRO A 229 -19.60 -5.41 -10.26
N ALA A 230 -20.25 -5.51 -9.10
CA ALA A 230 -21.11 -4.46 -8.55
C ALA A 230 -20.32 -3.17 -8.25
N ASN A 231 -19.03 -3.29 -7.89
CA ASN A 231 -18.18 -2.14 -7.58
C ASN A 231 -17.65 -1.43 -8.86
N LEU A 232 -17.90 -1.99 -10.05
CA LEU A 232 -17.55 -1.39 -11.34
C LEU A 232 -18.73 -0.67 -12.00
N GLU A 233 -19.93 -0.71 -11.44
CA GLU A 233 -21.14 -0.18 -12.10
C GLU A 233 -21.05 1.32 -12.37
N ASP A 234 -20.56 2.09 -11.40
CA ASP A 234 -20.40 3.55 -11.56
C ASP A 234 -19.33 3.87 -12.60
N LEU A 235 -18.18 3.19 -12.59
CA LEU A 235 -17.16 3.34 -13.60
C LEU A 235 -17.70 3.02 -15.01
N ARG A 236 -18.38 1.90 -15.18
CA ARG A 236 -18.98 1.46 -16.45
C ARG A 236 -19.98 2.47 -17.01
N ARG A 237 -20.84 3.01 -16.13
CA ARG A 237 -21.80 4.06 -16.49
C ARG A 237 -21.07 5.34 -16.88
N ALA A 238 -20.09 5.80 -16.09
CA ALA A 238 -19.36 7.02 -16.34
C ALA A 238 -18.54 6.97 -17.64
N VAL A 239 -17.95 5.82 -18.01
CA VAL A 239 -17.27 5.64 -19.29
C VAL A 239 -18.17 5.94 -20.46
N VAL A 240 -19.40 5.42 -20.44
CA VAL A 240 -20.40 5.65 -21.50
C VAL A 240 -20.93 7.09 -21.47
N GLU A 241 -21.26 7.62 -20.30
CA GLU A 241 -21.81 8.99 -20.15
C GLU A 241 -20.82 10.08 -20.57
N HIS A 242 -19.53 9.89 -20.31
CA HIS A 242 -18.47 10.83 -20.67
C HIS A 242 -17.87 10.58 -22.07
N GLU A 243 -18.37 9.55 -22.80
CA GLU A 243 -17.80 9.12 -24.08
C GLU A 243 -16.28 8.89 -23.95
N ALA A 244 -15.86 8.23 -22.88
CA ALA A 244 -14.44 7.99 -22.59
C ALA A 244 -13.89 6.82 -23.40
N ASP A 245 -12.60 6.85 -23.70
CA ASP A 245 -11.88 5.80 -24.45
C ASP A 245 -11.73 4.53 -23.59
N LEU A 246 -11.61 4.68 -22.26
CA LEU A 246 -11.52 3.56 -21.31
C LEU A 246 -11.81 4.04 -19.88
N GLY A 247 -12.05 3.07 -19.00
CA GLY A 247 -12.13 3.24 -17.56
C GLY A 247 -11.08 2.41 -16.85
N LEU A 248 -10.55 2.94 -15.75
CA LEU A 248 -9.61 2.27 -14.84
C LEU A 248 -10.19 2.24 -13.45
N ALA A 249 -10.17 1.09 -12.77
CA ALA A 249 -10.54 0.96 -11.37
C ALA A 249 -9.36 0.41 -10.56
N PHE A 250 -9.01 1.11 -9.49
CA PHE A 250 -7.98 0.68 -8.54
C PHE A 250 -8.59 0.06 -7.29
N ASP A 251 -7.85 -0.85 -6.66
CA ASP A 251 -8.19 -1.30 -5.32
C ASP A 251 -7.64 -0.35 -4.24
N GLY A 252 -7.89 -0.65 -2.96
CA GLY A 252 -7.66 0.31 -1.88
C GLY A 252 -6.23 0.79 -1.73
N ASP A 253 -5.22 -0.04 -2.01
CA ASP A 253 -3.80 0.31 -1.95
C ASP A 253 -3.16 0.50 -3.34
N ALA A 254 -4.00 0.50 -4.38
CA ALA A 254 -3.67 0.83 -5.77
C ALA A 254 -2.58 -0.05 -6.41
N ASP A 255 -2.39 -1.30 -5.94
CA ASP A 255 -1.48 -2.27 -6.56
C ASP A 255 -2.17 -3.14 -7.63
N ARG A 256 -3.49 -2.96 -7.83
CA ARG A 256 -4.28 -3.64 -8.86
C ARG A 256 -5.11 -2.64 -9.65
N CYS A 257 -5.08 -2.79 -10.99
CA CYS A 257 -5.84 -1.98 -11.92
C CYS A 257 -6.74 -2.86 -12.79
N PHE A 258 -8.02 -2.53 -12.83
CA PHE A 258 -9.03 -3.18 -13.67
C PHE A 258 -9.47 -2.23 -14.77
N VAL A 259 -9.77 -2.78 -15.94
CA VAL A 259 -10.05 -1.99 -17.15
C VAL A 259 -11.49 -2.20 -17.61
N VAL A 260 -12.11 -1.10 -18.02
CA VAL A 260 -13.42 -1.07 -18.71
C VAL A 260 -13.21 -0.48 -20.10
N ASP A 261 -13.76 -1.11 -21.14
CA ASP A 261 -13.67 -0.63 -22.53
C ASP A 261 -14.60 0.58 -22.77
N GLU A 262 -14.50 1.17 -23.97
CA GLU A 262 -15.29 2.34 -24.38
C GLU A 262 -16.82 2.11 -24.43
N ARG A 263 -17.25 0.87 -24.29
CA ARG A 263 -18.69 0.47 -24.24
C ARG A 263 -19.19 0.22 -22.84
N GLY A 264 -18.34 0.46 -21.82
CA GLY A 264 -18.66 0.15 -20.44
C GLY A 264 -18.58 -1.36 -20.13
N THR A 265 -17.86 -2.15 -20.92
CA THR A 265 -17.69 -3.59 -20.69
C THR A 265 -16.39 -3.83 -19.90
N ALA A 266 -16.49 -4.54 -18.78
CA ALA A 266 -15.30 -4.91 -18.00
C ALA A 266 -14.41 -5.88 -18.79
N VAL A 267 -13.12 -5.57 -18.90
CA VAL A 267 -12.10 -6.42 -19.52
C VAL A 267 -11.58 -7.41 -18.49
N THR A 268 -11.51 -8.69 -18.85
CA THR A 268 -11.04 -9.68 -17.86
C THR A 268 -9.58 -9.48 -17.51
N PRO A 269 -9.17 -9.67 -16.23
CA PRO A 269 -7.77 -9.55 -15.82
C PRO A 269 -6.81 -10.43 -16.65
N SER A 270 -7.26 -11.62 -17.05
CA SER A 270 -6.49 -12.51 -17.91
C SER A 270 -6.20 -11.92 -19.30
N ALA A 271 -7.16 -11.17 -19.87
CA ALA A 271 -6.95 -10.50 -21.15
C ALA A 271 -5.94 -9.36 -21.02
N ILE A 272 -6.01 -8.58 -19.93
CA ILE A 272 -5.02 -7.53 -19.65
C ILE A 272 -3.64 -8.13 -19.43
N THR A 273 -3.52 -9.21 -18.64
CA THR A 273 -2.25 -9.91 -18.44
C THR A 273 -1.65 -10.40 -19.75
N ALA A 274 -2.48 -10.98 -20.62
CA ALA A 274 -2.03 -11.45 -21.94
C ALA A 274 -1.56 -10.28 -22.83
N LEU A 275 -2.24 -9.13 -22.79
CA LEU A 275 -1.86 -7.94 -23.54
C LEU A 275 -0.52 -7.36 -23.07
N VAL A 276 -0.29 -7.31 -21.77
CA VAL A 276 0.96 -6.78 -21.19
C VAL A 276 2.13 -7.73 -21.43
N ALA A 277 1.87 -9.05 -21.52
CA ALA A 277 2.91 -10.07 -21.76
C ALA A 277 3.30 -10.24 -23.25
N ALA A 278 2.57 -9.63 -24.18
CA ALA A 278 2.79 -9.75 -25.63
C ALA A 278 3.83 -8.75 -26.15
#